data_a52c574cd06ddf1f603962f8751664fb
#
_entry.id   a52c574cd06ddf1f603962f8751664fb
#
_cell.length_a   1.000
_cell.length_b   1.000
_cell.length_c   1.000
_cell.angle_alpha   90.00
_cell.angle_beta   90.00
_cell.angle_gamma   90.00
#
_symmetry.space_group_name_H-M   'P 1'
#
loop_
_entity.id
_entity.type
_entity.pdbx_description
1 polymer ?
#
loop_
_entity_poly.entity_id
_entity_poly.type
_entity_poly.pdbx_seq_one_letter_code
_entity_poly.pdbx_strand_id
1 'polypeptide(L)' 'NAVPAIFNAANEVAVERFLAKEIRYLEIPQIIEHCISHIVSPSCPSLDQLFQIDVETRDLAQRHNP' A
#
# COMPACT_ATOMS: atom_id res chain seq x y z
N ASN A 1 7.77 13.64 -0.70
CA ASN A 1 7.21 12.61 -1.57
C ASN A 1 6.11 11.83 -0.85
N ALA A 2 5.43 10.93 -1.54
CA ALA A 2 4.30 10.20 -0.99
C ALA A 2 4.64 8.78 -0.51
N VAL A 3 5.92 8.39 -0.52
CA VAL A 3 6.32 7.02 -0.12
C VAL A 3 5.86 6.66 1.30
N PRO A 4 6.00 7.53 2.31
CA PRO A 4 5.48 7.20 3.63
C PRO A 4 3.97 6.95 3.66
N ALA A 5 3.19 7.68 2.86
CA ALA A 5 1.75 7.48 2.76
C ALA A 5 1.42 6.14 2.11
N ILE A 6 2.16 5.78 1.06
CA ILE A 6 2.01 4.49 0.38
C ILE A 6 2.34 3.35 1.35
N PHE A 7 3.45 3.48 2.08
CA PHE A 7 3.86 2.49 3.06
C PHE A 7 2.78 2.27 4.10
N ASN A 8 2.27 3.35 4.69
CA ASN A 8 1.26 3.25 5.75
C ASN A 8 -0.03 2.58 5.26
N ALA A 9 -0.53 2.98 4.10
CA ALA A 9 -1.76 2.42 3.55
C ALA A 9 -1.58 0.94 3.21
N ALA A 10 -0.48 0.59 2.55
CA ALA A 10 -0.19 -0.79 2.17
C ALA A 10 -0.01 -1.68 3.41
N ASN A 11 0.69 -1.17 4.43
CA ASN A 11 0.93 -1.92 5.66
C ASN A 11 -0.38 -2.23 6.38
N GLU A 12 -1.28 -1.26 6.50
CA GLU A 12 -2.57 -1.48 7.16
C GLU A 12 -3.38 -2.57 6.46
N VAL A 13 -3.46 -2.52 5.13
CA VAL A 13 -4.20 -3.53 4.36
C VAL A 13 -3.53 -4.89 4.46
N ALA A 14 -2.21 -4.95 4.34
CA ALA A 14 -1.48 -6.21 4.43
C ALA A 14 -1.65 -6.88 5.79
N VAL A 15 -1.59 -6.09 6.87
CA VAL A 15 -1.81 -6.62 8.22
C VAL A 15 -3.23 -7.13 8.39
N GLU A 16 -4.22 -6.40 7.89
CA GLU A 16 -5.61 -6.86 7.93
C GLU A 16 -5.78 -8.18 7.19
N ARG A 17 -5.16 -8.32 6.01
CA ARG A 17 -5.22 -9.56 5.23
C ARG A 17 -4.54 -10.70 5.96
N PHE A 18 -3.42 -10.44 6.63
CA PHE A 18 -2.74 -11.44 7.43
C PHE A 18 -3.62 -11.91 8.59
N LEU A 19 -4.24 -10.97 9.31
CA LEU A 19 -5.12 -11.32 10.42
C LEU A 19 -6.36 -12.08 9.97
N ALA A 20 -6.81 -11.84 8.74
CA ALA A 20 -7.92 -12.58 8.12
C ALA A 20 -7.46 -13.91 7.50
N LYS A 21 -6.19 -14.27 7.65
CA LYS A 21 -5.60 -15.51 7.13
C LYS A 21 -5.62 -15.59 5.60
N GLU A 22 -5.64 -14.46 4.92
CA GLU A 22 -5.57 -14.39 3.45
C GLU A 22 -4.15 -14.51 2.93
N ILE A 23 -3.17 -14.06 3.72
CA ILE A 23 -1.75 -14.09 3.35
C ILE A 23 -0.94 -14.56 4.55
N ARG A 24 0.33 -14.94 4.28
CA ARG A 24 1.28 -15.31 5.32
C ARG A 24 2.02 -14.07 5.82
N TYR A 25 2.60 -14.19 7.01
CA TYR A 25 3.31 -13.08 7.64
C TYR A 25 4.40 -12.48 6.75
N LEU A 26 5.21 -13.34 6.12
CA LEU A 26 6.32 -12.88 5.28
C LEU A 26 5.85 -12.26 3.95
N GLU A 27 4.57 -12.38 3.64
CA GLU A 27 3.99 -11.74 2.45
C GLU A 27 3.61 -10.28 2.70
N ILE A 28 3.56 -9.85 3.97
CA ILE A 28 3.30 -8.44 4.30
C ILE A 28 4.32 -7.51 3.63
N PRO A 29 5.64 -7.68 3.82
CA PRO A 29 6.60 -6.81 3.16
C PRO A 29 6.55 -6.91 1.63
N GLN A 30 6.18 -8.05 1.07
CA GLN A 30 6.05 -8.20 -0.38
C GLN A 30 4.94 -7.31 -0.94
N ILE A 31 3.81 -7.23 -0.25
CA ILE A 31 2.70 -6.38 -0.65
C ILE A 31 3.10 -4.90 -0.56
N ILE A 32 3.76 -4.52 0.53
CA ILE A 32 4.22 -3.14 0.72
C ILE A 32 5.19 -2.74 -0.39
N GLU A 33 6.16 -3.59 -0.67
CA GLU A 33 7.17 -3.35 -1.70
C GLU A 33 6.53 -3.23 -3.08
N HIS A 34 5.56 -4.10 -3.39
CA HIS A 34 4.82 -4.03 -4.64
C HIS A 34 4.11 -2.69 -4.80
N CYS A 35 3.45 -2.22 -3.74
CA CYS A 35 2.75 -0.94 -3.78
C CYS A 35 3.71 0.22 -3.98
N ILE A 36 4.83 0.25 -3.26
CA ILE A 36 5.82 1.32 -3.39
C ILE A 36 6.38 1.36 -4.81
N SER A 37 6.56 0.20 -5.44
CA SER A 37 7.12 0.11 -6.79
C SER A 37 6.14 0.53 -7.88
N HIS A 38 4.83 0.41 -7.64
CA HIS A 38 3.81 0.60 -8.68
C HIS A 38 2.98 1.86 -8.53
N ILE A 39 2.92 2.45 -7.33
CA ILE A 39 2.15 3.68 -7.12
C ILE A 39 3.07 4.87 -7.39
N VAL A 40 2.60 5.81 -8.21
CA VAL A 40 3.35 7.03 -8.52
C VAL A 40 3.42 7.92 -7.29
N SER A 41 4.64 8.37 -6.96
CA SER A 41 4.89 9.23 -5.80
C SER A 41 5.43 10.58 -6.27
N PRO A 42 4.58 11.61 -6.42
CA PRO A 42 5.07 12.94 -6.78
C PRO A 42 5.95 13.52 -5.68
N SER A 43 6.88 14.40 -6.08
CA SER A 43 7.84 14.97 -5.13
C SER A 43 7.21 15.91 -4.11
N CYS A 44 6.15 16.63 -4.52
CA CYS A 44 5.41 17.55 -3.64
C CYS A 44 3.92 17.32 -3.83
N PRO A 45 3.36 16.24 -3.26
CA PRO A 45 1.96 15.95 -3.48
C PRO A 45 1.05 16.95 -2.76
N SER A 46 -0.05 17.33 -3.41
CA SER A 46 -1.11 18.08 -2.79
C SER A 46 -1.91 17.18 -1.84
N LEU A 47 -2.77 17.77 -1.02
CA LEU A 47 -3.63 16.98 -0.14
C LEU A 47 -4.54 16.06 -0.94
N ASP A 48 -5.10 16.55 -2.06
CA ASP A 48 -5.94 15.72 -2.93
C ASP A 48 -5.16 14.56 -3.53
N GLN A 49 -3.91 14.80 -3.93
CA GLN A 49 -3.05 13.74 -4.45
C GLN A 49 -2.72 12.70 -3.39
N LEU A 50 -2.47 13.12 -2.15
CA LEU A 50 -2.23 12.18 -1.05
C LEU A 50 -3.46 11.32 -0.78
N PHE A 51 -4.63 11.93 -0.81
CA PHE A 51 -5.88 11.19 -0.65
C PHE A 51 -6.05 10.14 -1.75
N GLN A 52 -5.81 10.54 -3.00
CA GLN A 52 -5.94 9.65 -4.14
C GLN A 52 -4.92 8.50 -4.06
N ILE A 53 -3.69 8.80 -3.67
CA ILE A 53 -2.64 7.79 -3.49
C ILE A 53 -3.03 6.78 -2.41
N ASP A 54 -3.62 7.25 -1.31
CA ASP A 54 -4.10 6.36 -0.27
C ASP A 54 -5.14 5.38 -0.80
N VAL A 55 -6.12 5.88 -1.54
CA VAL A 55 -7.18 5.04 -2.13
C VAL A 55 -6.59 4.02 -3.10
N GLU A 56 -5.72 4.46 -4.00
CA GLU A 56 -5.11 3.57 -4.99
C GLU A 56 -4.22 2.52 -4.34
N THR A 57 -3.47 2.90 -3.31
CA THR A 57 -2.59 1.98 -2.61
C THR A 57 -3.39 0.90 -1.89
N ARG A 58 -4.46 1.29 -1.20
CA ARG A 58 -5.31 0.33 -0.49
C ARG A 58 -5.94 -0.66 -1.45
N ASP A 59 -6.41 -0.18 -2.60
CA ASP A 59 -6.97 -1.05 -3.62
C ASP A 59 -5.93 -2.03 -4.16
N LEU A 60 -4.74 -1.54 -4.49
CA LEU A 60 -3.66 -2.38 -5.01
C LEU A 60 -3.23 -3.43 -3.97
N ALA A 61 -3.06 -3.02 -2.72
CA ALA A 61 -2.67 -3.93 -1.64
C ALA A 61 -3.73 -5.01 -1.41
N GLN A 62 -5.01 -4.67 -1.57
CA GLN A 62 -6.10 -5.62 -1.37
C GLN A 62 -6.18 -6.67 -2.47
N ARG A 63 -5.83 -6.31 -3.71
CA ARG A 63 -5.94 -7.24 -4.85
C ARG A 63 -4.65 -7.98 -5.17
N HIS A 64 -3.51 -7.54 -4.66
CA HIS A 64 -2.24 -8.17 -5.01
C HIS A 64 -2.11 -9.54 -4.33
N ASN A 65 -1.74 -10.56 -5.13
CA ASN A 65 -1.44 -11.89 -4.63
C ASN A 65 0.06 -12.11 -4.76
N PRO A 66 0.79 -12.08 -3.65
CA PRO A 66 2.25 -12.29 -3.66
C PRO A 66 2.64 -13.68 -4.13
#